data_2f105cfb5115941a203922f48989ebd0
#
_entry.id   2f105cfb5115941a203922f48989ebd0
#
_cell.length_a   1.000
_cell.length_b   1.000
_cell.length_c   1.000
_cell.angle_alpha   90.00
_cell.angle_beta   90.00
_cell.angle_gamma   90.00
#
_symmetry.space_group_name_H-M   'P 1'
#
loop_
_entity.id
_entity.type
_entity.pdbx_description
1 polymer ?
#
loop_
_entity_poly.entity_id
_entity_poly.type
_entity_poly.pdbx_seq_one_letter_code
_entity_poly.pdbx_strand_id
1 'polypeptide(L)'
;MEKTPIITLNSEEKDFLFRIDSMIKSILFELPVQYHEILQVVNGSRFRPLLTYYGYKLFSENLNEKVYKSAIAIELIHKSSIIIDDIIDQDDKRHSIYTVHKQYSIDEALVITVFLLGKCIELLSEIDDSTIRVFSRMIIRMCQGTIQELNIDMNVSIDKIKEILDNQTSQVIQNCLVIGMKSYDPGLDNQHLAIIGYKLGYLFQLLNDCEAYFNPEFTVKYKGNYNFDINKSRKNLCYVYLEQFLSDKEKMRLQNKDKVTNIENLLNKYNVLKYIKNEVSLIEVDIKKQCEVLEKNHSMERLNYFIGYSIKLAKVRAGIY
;
A
#
# COMPACT_ATOMS: atom_id res chain seq x y z
N MET A 1 13.61 20.96 9.50
CA MET A 1 12.66 20.22 8.66
C MET A 1 13.41 19.80 7.40
N GLU A 2 13.80 18.55 7.27
CA GLU A 2 14.29 18.05 5.97
C GLU A 2 13.15 18.15 4.95
N LYS A 3 13.46 18.71 3.78
CA LYS A 3 12.48 18.78 2.69
C LYS A 3 12.07 17.35 2.32
N THR A 4 10.77 17.08 2.28
CA THR A 4 10.25 15.81 1.78
C THR A 4 10.93 15.50 0.45
N PRO A 5 11.59 14.37 0.30
CA PRO A 5 12.27 14.05 -0.95
C PRO A 5 11.26 14.05 -2.09
N ILE A 6 11.63 14.58 -3.25
CA ILE A 6 10.81 14.60 -4.47
C ILE A 6 11.42 13.60 -5.45
N ILE A 7 10.63 12.64 -5.90
CA ILE A 7 11.09 11.70 -6.92
C ILE A 7 11.32 12.44 -8.25
N THR A 8 12.48 12.21 -8.86
CA THR A 8 12.77 12.73 -10.19
C THR A 8 12.45 11.63 -11.22
N LEU A 9 11.27 11.72 -11.81
CA LEU A 9 10.85 10.87 -12.91
C LEU A 9 11.53 11.32 -14.21
N ASN A 10 11.96 10.34 -15.02
CA ASN A 10 12.44 10.61 -16.38
C ASN A 10 11.27 10.88 -17.34
N SER A 11 11.56 11.19 -18.63
CA SER A 11 10.51 11.50 -19.61
C SER A 11 9.58 10.31 -19.84
N GLU A 12 10.12 9.11 -20.00
CA GLU A 12 9.34 7.89 -20.28
C GLU A 12 8.37 7.57 -19.12
N GLU A 13 8.83 7.68 -17.88
CA GLU A 13 8.01 7.49 -16.67
C GLU A 13 6.89 8.54 -16.59
N LYS A 14 7.18 9.79 -16.93
CA LYS A 14 6.17 10.86 -16.99
C LYS A 14 5.14 10.59 -18.08
N ASP A 15 5.57 10.20 -19.26
CA ASP A 15 4.69 9.88 -20.39
C ASP A 15 3.81 8.66 -20.06
N PHE A 16 4.39 7.63 -19.43
CA PHE A 16 3.65 6.47 -18.93
C PHE A 16 2.54 6.90 -17.95
N LEU A 17 2.88 7.69 -16.94
CA LEU A 17 1.91 8.17 -15.94
C LEU A 17 0.85 9.10 -16.57
N PHE A 18 1.23 9.98 -17.48
CA PHE A 18 0.30 10.85 -18.18
C PHE A 18 -0.76 10.02 -18.94
N ARG A 19 -0.32 8.96 -19.62
CA ARG A 19 -1.21 8.04 -20.32
C ARG A 19 -2.13 7.29 -19.34
N ILE A 20 -1.61 6.76 -18.22
CA ILE A 20 -2.39 6.13 -17.16
C ILE A 20 -3.47 7.08 -16.65
N ASP A 21 -3.11 8.32 -16.32
CA ASP A 21 -4.05 9.32 -15.79
C ASP A 21 -5.14 9.68 -16.80
N SER A 22 -4.78 9.81 -18.07
CA SER A 22 -5.73 10.09 -19.16
C SER A 22 -6.73 8.95 -19.33
N MET A 23 -6.28 7.69 -19.31
CA MET A 23 -7.15 6.52 -19.44
C MET A 23 -8.04 6.33 -18.20
N ILE A 24 -7.52 6.50 -16.99
CA ILE A 24 -8.34 6.49 -15.76
C ILE A 24 -9.42 7.56 -15.81
N LYS A 25 -9.08 8.76 -16.26
CA LYS A 25 -10.03 9.86 -16.42
C LYS A 25 -11.14 9.49 -17.43
N SER A 26 -10.79 8.89 -18.55
CA SER A 26 -11.77 8.41 -19.54
C SER A 26 -12.72 7.37 -18.96
N ILE A 27 -12.20 6.41 -18.18
CA ILE A 27 -13.02 5.39 -17.50
C ILE A 27 -14.00 6.03 -16.51
N LEU A 28 -13.57 7.03 -15.75
CA LEU A 28 -14.43 7.68 -14.79
C LEU A 28 -15.46 8.61 -15.43
N PHE A 29 -15.22 9.07 -16.66
CA PHE A 29 -16.24 9.79 -17.45
C PHE A 29 -17.37 8.90 -17.96
N GLU A 30 -17.27 7.58 -17.84
CA GLU A 30 -18.41 6.67 -18.06
C GLU A 30 -19.42 6.69 -16.90
N LEU A 31 -19.02 7.17 -15.71
CA LEU A 31 -19.94 7.44 -14.61
C LEU A 31 -20.76 8.71 -14.89
N PRO A 32 -21.95 8.86 -14.27
CA PRO A 32 -22.69 10.12 -14.30
C PRO A 32 -21.83 11.32 -13.87
N VAL A 33 -22.09 12.48 -14.45
CA VAL A 33 -21.23 13.69 -14.35
C VAL A 33 -20.92 14.12 -12.91
N GLN A 34 -21.85 13.89 -11.98
CA GLN A 34 -21.65 14.23 -10.56
C GLN A 34 -20.51 13.45 -9.88
N TYR A 35 -20.10 12.30 -10.46
CA TYR A 35 -19.01 11.47 -9.91
C TYR A 35 -17.64 11.70 -10.58
N HIS A 36 -17.56 12.58 -11.60
CA HIS A 36 -16.30 12.81 -12.31
C HIS A 36 -15.22 13.40 -11.41
N GLU A 37 -15.58 14.10 -10.32
CA GLU A 37 -14.65 14.65 -9.35
C GLU A 37 -14.10 13.63 -8.34
N ILE A 38 -14.64 12.40 -8.31
CA ILE A 38 -14.11 11.30 -7.47
C ILE A 38 -12.60 11.10 -7.66
N LEU A 39 -12.08 11.40 -8.86
CA LEU A 39 -10.65 11.39 -9.13
C LEU A 39 -9.83 12.24 -8.17
N GLN A 40 -10.37 13.36 -7.68
CA GLN A 40 -9.66 14.23 -6.75
C GLN A 40 -9.52 13.55 -5.38
N VAL A 41 -10.57 12.84 -4.94
CA VAL A 41 -10.59 12.11 -3.66
C VAL A 41 -9.58 10.95 -3.67
N VAL A 42 -9.43 10.29 -4.81
CA VAL A 42 -8.57 9.12 -4.95
C VAL A 42 -7.27 9.40 -5.72
N ASN A 43 -6.88 10.66 -5.81
CA ASN A 43 -5.60 11.03 -6.41
C ASN A 43 -4.43 10.59 -5.52
N GLY A 44 -3.38 10.05 -6.12
CA GLY A 44 -2.23 9.49 -5.39
C GLY A 44 -0.93 9.54 -6.19
N SER A 45 0.16 9.08 -5.59
CA SER A 45 1.51 9.10 -6.16
C SER A 45 1.72 8.17 -7.37
N ARG A 46 0.71 7.41 -7.77
CA ARG A 46 0.83 6.36 -8.80
C ARG A 46 1.94 5.34 -8.53
N PHE A 47 2.21 5.11 -7.26
CA PHE A 47 3.25 4.19 -6.81
C PHE A 47 3.07 2.77 -7.38
N ARG A 48 1.85 2.23 -7.34
CA ARG A 48 1.54 0.89 -7.83
C ARG A 48 1.62 0.76 -9.36
N PRO A 49 1.08 1.68 -10.15
CA PRO A 49 1.34 1.75 -11.60
C PRO A 49 2.83 1.78 -11.95
N LEU A 50 3.65 2.57 -11.22
CA LEU A 50 5.10 2.62 -11.46
C LEU A 50 5.79 1.29 -11.13
N LEU A 51 5.38 0.58 -10.08
CA LEU A 51 5.90 -0.77 -9.82
C LEU A 51 5.55 -1.74 -10.97
N THR A 52 4.33 -1.66 -11.50
CA THR A 52 3.92 -2.46 -12.67
C THR A 52 4.76 -2.11 -13.89
N TYR A 53 5.00 -0.83 -14.14
CA TYR A 53 5.91 -0.36 -15.17
C TYR A 53 7.31 -0.94 -15.01
N TYR A 54 7.92 -0.85 -13.82
CA TYR A 54 9.27 -1.37 -13.58
C TYR A 54 9.34 -2.89 -13.68
N GLY A 55 8.30 -3.61 -13.20
CA GLY A 55 8.23 -5.06 -13.39
C GLY A 55 8.25 -5.48 -14.86
N TYR A 56 7.63 -4.69 -15.73
CA TYR A 56 7.68 -4.88 -17.19
C TYR A 56 9.03 -4.48 -17.78
N LYS A 57 9.55 -3.29 -17.40
CA LYS A 57 10.79 -2.70 -17.96
C LYS A 57 12.05 -3.53 -17.71
N LEU A 58 12.03 -4.41 -16.71
CA LEU A 58 13.13 -5.35 -16.50
C LEU A 58 13.32 -6.33 -17.67
N PHE A 59 12.31 -6.57 -18.48
CA PHE A 59 12.29 -7.57 -19.54
C PHE A 59 12.15 -6.98 -20.95
N SER A 60 11.73 -5.72 -21.06
CA SER A 60 11.54 -5.06 -22.36
C SER A 60 11.74 -3.55 -22.29
N GLU A 61 12.45 -3.00 -23.26
CA GLU A 61 12.61 -1.55 -23.44
C GLU A 61 11.34 -0.89 -24.02
N ASN A 62 10.55 -1.61 -24.82
CA ASN A 62 9.39 -1.09 -25.52
C ASN A 62 8.11 -1.46 -24.76
N LEU A 63 7.34 -0.45 -24.35
CA LEU A 63 6.05 -0.67 -23.68
C LEU A 63 4.99 -1.14 -24.67
N ASN A 64 4.13 -2.06 -24.25
CA ASN A 64 2.98 -2.53 -25.00
C ASN A 64 1.65 -2.14 -24.28
N GLU A 65 0.51 -2.34 -24.96
CA GLU A 65 -0.80 -2.02 -24.40
C GLU A 65 -1.12 -2.81 -23.13
N LYS A 66 -0.59 -4.03 -22.99
CA LYS A 66 -0.88 -4.89 -21.84
C LYS A 66 -0.39 -4.29 -20.52
N VAL A 67 0.80 -3.69 -20.51
CA VAL A 67 1.33 -3.07 -19.27
C VAL A 67 0.51 -1.84 -18.85
N TYR A 68 0.00 -1.05 -19.81
CA TYR A 68 -0.89 0.07 -19.49
C TYR A 68 -2.20 -0.43 -18.88
N LYS A 69 -2.86 -1.40 -19.51
CA LYS A 69 -4.10 -2.01 -19.00
C LYS A 69 -3.92 -2.62 -17.62
N SER A 70 -2.83 -3.34 -17.40
CA SER A 70 -2.48 -3.93 -16.10
C SER A 70 -2.25 -2.87 -15.03
N ALA A 71 -1.49 -1.83 -15.33
CA ALA A 71 -1.20 -0.74 -14.40
C ALA A 71 -2.47 0.04 -14.02
N ILE A 72 -3.39 0.25 -14.98
CA ILE A 72 -4.68 0.89 -14.74
C ILE A 72 -5.55 -0.01 -13.85
N ALA A 73 -5.67 -1.30 -14.16
CA ALA A 73 -6.45 -2.24 -13.34
C ALA A 73 -5.95 -2.28 -11.89
N ILE A 74 -4.62 -2.29 -11.68
CA ILE A 74 -4.01 -2.22 -10.34
C ILE A 74 -4.36 -0.91 -9.64
N GLU A 75 -4.34 0.21 -10.34
CA GLU A 75 -4.69 1.50 -9.74
C GLU A 75 -6.18 1.59 -9.42
N LEU A 76 -7.06 1.09 -10.28
CA LEU A 76 -8.52 1.09 -10.06
C LEU A 76 -8.90 0.21 -8.86
N ILE A 77 -8.34 -1.00 -8.74
CA ILE A 77 -8.62 -1.85 -7.57
C ILE A 77 -8.07 -1.25 -6.28
N HIS A 78 -6.92 -0.56 -6.33
CA HIS A 78 -6.41 0.19 -5.18
C HIS A 78 -7.33 1.33 -4.79
N LYS A 79 -7.92 2.06 -5.75
CA LYS A 79 -8.91 3.09 -5.46
C LYS A 79 -10.17 2.50 -4.84
N SER A 80 -10.63 1.36 -5.33
CA SER A 80 -11.74 0.62 -4.74
C SER A 80 -11.44 0.23 -3.29
N SER A 81 -10.25 -0.27 -2.99
CA SER A 81 -9.87 -0.62 -1.61
C SER A 81 -9.86 0.60 -0.69
N ILE A 82 -9.36 1.75 -1.15
CA ILE A 82 -9.39 2.99 -0.38
C ILE A 82 -10.84 3.41 -0.04
N ILE A 83 -11.76 3.34 -1.01
CA ILE A 83 -13.17 3.69 -0.77
C ILE A 83 -13.80 2.75 0.27
N ILE A 84 -13.51 1.45 0.17
CA ILE A 84 -13.99 0.45 1.13
C ILE A 84 -13.39 0.69 2.52
N ASP A 85 -12.09 0.95 2.62
CA ASP A 85 -11.42 1.23 3.87
C ASP A 85 -11.98 2.49 4.53
N ASP A 86 -12.22 3.57 3.77
CA ASP A 86 -12.84 4.79 4.27
C ASP A 86 -14.26 4.55 4.85
N ILE A 87 -15.05 3.65 4.24
CA ILE A 87 -16.37 3.27 4.77
C ILE A 87 -16.23 2.46 6.07
N ILE A 88 -15.35 1.45 6.07
CA ILE A 88 -15.09 0.59 7.24
C ILE A 88 -14.57 1.42 8.41
N ASP A 89 -13.68 2.36 8.11
CA ASP A 89 -13.04 3.23 9.08
C ASP A 89 -13.92 4.41 9.50
N GLN A 90 -15.01 4.67 8.78
CA GLN A 90 -15.88 5.83 8.97
C GLN A 90 -15.10 7.15 8.87
N ASP A 91 -14.09 7.20 7.99
CA ASP A 91 -13.26 8.37 7.80
C ASP A 91 -14.01 9.47 7.07
N ASP A 92 -14.09 10.67 7.65
CA ASP A 92 -14.78 11.80 7.03
C ASP A 92 -13.95 12.42 5.88
N LYS A 93 -12.62 12.42 6.03
CA LYS A 93 -11.70 13.06 5.08
C LYS A 93 -10.46 12.22 4.83
N ARG A 94 -9.94 12.35 3.62
CA ARG A 94 -8.63 11.83 3.20
C ARG A 94 -7.88 12.96 2.47
N HIS A 95 -6.67 13.28 2.90
CA HIS A 95 -5.88 14.42 2.35
C HIS A 95 -6.67 15.74 2.34
N SER A 96 -7.44 16.02 3.39
CA SER A 96 -8.29 17.21 3.56
C SER A 96 -9.51 17.28 2.63
N ILE A 97 -9.78 16.27 1.81
CA ILE A 97 -10.96 16.15 0.94
C ILE A 97 -11.94 15.16 1.58
N TYR A 98 -13.24 15.41 1.47
CA TYR A 98 -14.26 14.46 1.94
C TYR A 98 -14.11 13.12 1.21
N THR A 99 -14.25 12.02 1.98
CA THR A 99 -14.26 10.66 1.43
C THR A 99 -15.49 10.44 0.54
N VAL A 100 -15.43 9.47 -0.36
CA VAL A 100 -16.51 9.23 -1.34
C VAL A 100 -17.85 9.01 -0.65
N HIS A 101 -17.90 8.21 0.42
CA HIS A 101 -19.13 7.93 1.16
C HIS A 101 -19.67 9.14 1.97
N LYS A 102 -18.83 10.14 2.25
CA LYS A 102 -19.25 11.40 2.89
C LYS A 102 -19.66 12.45 1.88
N GLN A 103 -19.07 12.44 0.70
CA GLN A 103 -19.42 13.36 -0.38
C GLN A 103 -20.74 12.97 -1.07
N TYR A 104 -21.01 11.69 -1.16
CA TYR A 104 -22.21 11.13 -1.80
C TYR A 104 -23.02 10.33 -0.76
N SER A 105 -22.89 9.00 -0.78
CA SER A 105 -23.49 8.08 0.19
C SER A 105 -22.70 6.79 0.28
N ILE A 106 -22.95 5.95 1.28
CA ILE A 106 -22.38 4.60 1.38
C ILE A 106 -22.84 3.75 0.19
N ASP A 107 -24.13 3.82 -0.16
CA ASP A 107 -24.70 3.02 -1.25
C ASP A 107 -24.03 3.35 -2.58
N GLU A 108 -23.87 4.64 -2.91
CA GLU A 108 -23.19 5.09 -4.12
C GLU A 108 -21.70 4.69 -4.09
N ALA A 109 -21.01 4.85 -2.96
CA ALA A 109 -19.61 4.46 -2.81
C ALA A 109 -19.41 2.96 -3.08
N LEU A 110 -20.31 2.09 -2.57
CA LEU A 110 -20.27 0.64 -2.84
C LEU A 110 -20.51 0.33 -4.33
N VAL A 111 -21.47 0.98 -4.98
CA VAL A 111 -21.74 0.78 -6.42
C VAL A 111 -20.54 1.25 -7.26
N ILE A 112 -19.91 2.36 -6.90
CA ILE A 112 -18.70 2.84 -7.56
C ILE A 112 -17.55 1.83 -7.44
N THR A 113 -17.35 1.19 -6.28
CA THR A 113 -16.31 0.15 -6.14
C THR A 113 -16.57 -1.05 -7.04
N VAL A 114 -17.83 -1.47 -7.21
CA VAL A 114 -18.22 -2.55 -8.13
C VAL A 114 -18.00 -2.14 -9.60
N PHE A 115 -18.32 -0.89 -9.97
CA PHE A 115 -18.01 -0.35 -11.29
C PHE A 115 -16.51 -0.40 -11.58
N LEU A 116 -15.66 0.06 -10.65
CA LEU A 116 -14.20 0.03 -10.81
C LEU A 116 -13.68 -1.41 -10.95
N LEU A 117 -14.23 -2.37 -10.19
CA LEU A 117 -13.89 -3.78 -10.32
C LEU A 117 -14.30 -4.33 -11.70
N GLY A 118 -15.49 -3.97 -12.19
CA GLY A 118 -15.94 -4.31 -13.55
C GLY A 118 -14.96 -3.81 -14.62
N LYS A 119 -14.49 -2.57 -14.50
CA LYS A 119 -13.49 -2.00 -15.41
C LYS A 119 -12.13 -2.71 -15.32
N CYS A 120 -11.72 -3.18 -14.13
CA CYS A 120 -10.53 -4.02 -14.00
C CYS A 120 -10.66 -5.31 -14.78
N ILE A 121 -11.80 -5.99 -14.68
CA ILE A 121 -12.07 -7.24 -15.40
C ILE A 121 -12.07 -6.99 -16.91
N GLU A 122 -12.73 -5.94 -17.38
CA GLU A 122 -12.76 -5.54 -18.80
C GLU A 122 -11.35 -5.33 -19.35
N LEU A 123 -10.52 -4.52 -18.69
CA LEU A 123 -9.14 -4.24 -19.10
C LEU A 123 -8.28 -5.51 -19.17
N LEU A 124 -8.41 -6.39 -18.17
CA LEU A 124 -7.55 -7.58 -18.04
C LEU A 124 -8.02 -8.72 -18.96
N SER A 125 -9.30 -8.78 -19.34
CA SER A 125 -9.83 -9.78 -20.27
C SER A 125 -9.17 -9.73 -21.65
N GLU A 126 -8.56 -8.61 -22.00
CA GLU A 126 -7.83 -8.41 -23.25
C GLU A 126 -6.33 -8.78 -23.15
N ILE A 127 -5.85 -9.27 -22.01
CA ILE A 127 -4.44 -9.56 -21.78
C ILE A 127 -4.16 -11.06 -21.92
N ASP A 128 -4.33 -11.83 -20.85
CA ASP A 128 -4.12 -13.28 -20.80
C ASP A 128 -4.66 -13.86 -19.48
N ASP A 129 -4.95 -15.17 -19.49
CA ASP A 129 -5.51 -15.89 -18.34
C ASP A 129 -4.58 -15.91 -17.12
N SER A 130 -3.27 -15.93 -17.32
CA SER A 130 -2.31 -16.03 -16.21
C SER A 130 -2.27 -14.72 -15.42
N THR A 131 -2.29 -13.58 -16.10
CA THR A 131 -2.33 -12.25 -15.50
C THR A 131 -3.65 -12.02 -14.74
N ILE A 132 -4.79 -12.38 -15.36
CA ILE A 132 -6.11 -12.32 -14.70
C ILE A 132 -6.09 -13.18 -13.43
N ARG A 133 -5.52 -14.36 -13.48
CA ARG A 133 -5.46 -15.29 -12.34
C ARG A 133 -4.64 -14.75 -11.17
N VAL A 134 -3.50 -14.11 -11.45
CA VAL A 134 -2.68 -13.43 -10.42
C VAL A 134 -3.46 -12.27 -9.81
N PHE A 135 -4.08 -11.42 -10.64
CA PHE A 135 -4.87 -10.29 -10.20
C PHE A 135 -6.08 -10.72 -9.34
N SER A 136 -6.84 -11.71 -9.78
CA SER A 136 -8.00 -12.24 -9.04
C SER A 136 -7.60 -12.79 -7.67
N ARG A 137 -6.49 -13.55 -7.59
CA ARG A 137 -5.96 -14.06 -6.32
C ARG A 137 -5.51 -12.95 -5.39
N MET A 138 -4.93 -11.88 -5.94
CA MET A 138 -4.56 -10.69 -5.17
C MET A 138 -5.80 -10.08 -4.50
N ILE A 139 -6.89 -9.87 -5.25
CA ILE A 139 -8.14 -9.30 -4.71
C ILE A 139 -8.73 -10.22 -3.64
N ILE A 140 -8.81 -11.54 -3.90
CA ILE A 140 -9.33 -12.50 -2.94
C ILE A 140 -8.55 -12.42 -1.62
N ARG A 141 -7.22 -12.38 -1.66
CA ARG A 141 -6.40 -12.25 -0.46
C ARG A 141 -6.59 -10.92 0.26
N MET A 142 -6.69 -9.81 -0.47
CA MET A 142 -7.02 -8.50 0.13
C MET A 142 -8.34 -8.58 0.91
N CYS A 143 -9.39 -9.12 0.31
CA CYS A 143 -10.69 -9.28 0.97
C CYS A 143 -10.60 -10.21 2.19
N GLN A 144 -9.89 -11.34 2.07
CA GLN A 144 -9.67 -12.27 3.19
C GLN A 144 -8.93 -11.58 4.35
N GLY A 145 -7.87 -10.81 4.06
CA GLY A 145 -7.15 -10.04 5.06
C GLY A 145 -8.05 -9.03 5.77
N THR A 146 -8.85 -8.25 5.03
CA THR A 146 -9.78 -7.28 5.60
C THR A 146 -10.87 -7.95 6.45
N ILE A 147 -11.46 -9.07 5.99
CA ILE A 147 -12.44 -9.83 6.77
C ILE A 147 -11.81 -10.39 8.06
N GLN A 148 -10.57 -10.89 7.99
CA GLN A 148 -9.84 -11.36 9.16
C GLN A 148 -9.60 -10.22 10.15
N GLU A 149 -9.18 -9.05 9.67
CA GLU A 149 -8.95 -7.86 10.50
C GLU A 149 -10.23 -7.39 11.20
N LEU A 150 -11.37 -7.38 10.51
CA LEU A 150 -12.66 -7.00 11.08
C LEU A 150 -13.14 -7.93 12.20
N ASN A 151 -12.68 -9.18 12.19
CA ASN A 151 -13.06 -10.21 13.17
C ASN A 151 -11.94 -10.55 14.16
N ILE A 152 -10.91 -9.70 14.26
CA ILE A 152 -9.75 -9.98 15.10
C ILE A 152 -10.09 -9.80 16.58
N ASP A 153 -9.65 -10.77 17.41
CA ASP A 153 -9.71 -10.67 18.87
C ASP A 153 -8.51 -9.87 19.41
N MET A 154 -8.67 -9.21 20.54
CA MET A 154 -7.61 -8.51 21.27
C MET A 154 -6.46 -9.44 21.70
N ASN A 155 -6.69 -10.74 21.79
CA ASN A 155 -5.68 -11.74 22.15
C ASN A 155 -4.98 -12.39 20.94
N VAL A 156 -5.13 -11.79 19.75
CA VAL A 156 -4.55 -12.30 18.53
C VAL A 156 -3.03 -12.38 18.58
N SER A 157 -2.47 -13.46 18.00
CA SER A 157 -1.02 -13.64 17.92
C SER A 157 -0.38 -12.67 16.91
N ILE A 158 0.91 -12.38 17.11
CA ILE A 158 1.71 -11.59 16.17
C ILE A 158 1.72 -12.21 14.76
N ASP A 159 1.82 -13.55 14.68
CA ASP A 159 1.86 -14.26 13.40
C ASP A 159 0.55 -14.07 12.64
N LYS A 160 -0.58 -14.03 13.34
CA LYS A 160 -1.87 -13.76 12.70
C LYS A 160 -2.00 -12.32 12.20
N ILE A 161 -1.49 -11.34 12.95
CA ILE A 161 -1.41 -9.94 12.48
C ILE A 161 -0.53 -9.85 11.22
N LYS A 162 0.64 -10.49 11.25
CA LYS A 162 1.53 -10.53 10.07
C LYS A 162 0.85 -11.17 8.86
N GLU A 163 0.13 -12.29 9.05
CA GLU A 163 -0.64 -12.94 7.98
C GLU A 163 -1.69 -12.00 7.36
N ILE A 164 -2.43 -11.26 8.19
CA ILE A 164 -3.42 -10.28 7.73
C ILE A 164 -2.75 -9.21 6.88
N LEU A 165 -1.69 -8.60 7.38
CA LEU A 165 -0.95 -7.54 6.69
C LEU A 165 -0.28 -8.03 5.41
N ASP A 166 0.19 -9.28 5.40
CA ASP A 166 0.70 -9.93 4.20
C ASP A 166 -0.39 -9.99 3.11
N ASN A 167 -1.58 -10.39 3.47
CA ASN A 167 -2.70 -10.48 2.54
C ASN A 167 -3.15 -9.10 2.04
N GLN A 168 -3.19 -8.08 2.90
CA GLN A 168 -3.67 -6.74 2.58
C GLN A 168 -2.66 -5.89 1.81
N THR A 169 -1.36 -5.98 2.13
CA THR A 169 -0.35 -5.04 1.62
C THR A 169 0.83 -5.73 0.94
N SER A 170 1.49 -6.70 1.59
CA SER A 170 2.72 -7.31 1.04
C SER A 170 2.46 -7.98 -0.30
N GLN A 171 1.40 -8.79 -0.38
CA GLN A 171 1.00 -9.48 -1.60
C GLN A 171 0.56 -8.52 -2.71
N VAL A 172 -0.07 -7.38 -2.37
CA VAL A 172 -0.49 -6.39 -3.36
C VAL A 172 0.73 -5.75 -4.02
N ILE A 173 1.70 -5.32 -3.24
CA ILE A 173 2.93 -4.70 -3.76
C ILE A 173 3.77 -5.71 -4.55
N GLN A 174 3.87 -6.95 -4.08
CA GLN A 174 4.47 -8.05 -4.84
C GLN A 174 3.82 -8.21 -6.20
N ASN A 175 2.48 -8.28 -6.24
CA ASN A 175 1.75 -8.54 -7.47
C ASN A 175 1.80 -7.36 -8.45
N CYS A 176 2.06 -6.13 -8.02
CA CYS A 176 2.33 -5.03 -8.95
C CYS A 176 3.53 -5.33 -9.85
N LEU A 177 4.66 -5.76 -9.26
CA LEU A 177 5.86 -6.13 -10.02
C LEU A 177 5.62 -7.39 -10.87
N VAL A 178 5.01 -8.42 -10.30
CA VAL A 178 4.74 -9.71 -10.98
C VAL A 178 3.80 -9.52 -12.17
N ILE A 179 2.73 -8.74 -12.04
CA ILE A 179 1.79 -8.45 -13.12
C ILE A 179 2.47 -7.64 -14.23
N GLY A 180 3.37 -6.71 -13.87
CA GLY A 180 4.19 -5.99 -14.84
C GLY A 180 5.04 -6.96 -15.69
N MET A 181 5.77 -7.86 -15.04
CA MET A 181 6.55 -8.91 -15.72
C MET A 181 5.67 -9.79 -16.62
N LYS A 182 4.53 -10.26 -16.13
CA LYS A 182 3.60 -11.10 -16.90
C LYS A 182 2.92 -10.36 -18.06
N SER A 183 2.79 -9.05 -17.97
CA SER A 183 2.32 -8.22 -19.10
C SER A 183 3.32 -8.21 -20.27
N TYR A 184 4.59 -8.50 -20.01
CA TYR A 184 5.58 -8.75 -21.06
C TYR A 184 5.45 -10.18 -21.59
N ASP A 185 5.60 -11.18 -20.71
CA ASP A 185 5.48 -12.60 -21.06
C ASP A 185 4.74 -13.35 -19.92
N PRO A 186 3.53 -13.88 -20.18
CA PRO A 186 2.74 -14.61 -19.18
C PRO A 186 3.43 -15.86 -18.61
N GLY A 187 4.37 -16.44 -19.36
CA GLY A 187 5.13 -17.63 -18.97
C GLY A 187 6.28 -17.33 -18.00
N LEU A 188 6.69 -16.06 -17.86
CA LEU A 188 7.77 -15.71 -16.95
C LEU A 188 7.38 -15.89 -15.49
N ASP A 189 8.36 -16.38 -14.73
CA ASP A 189 8.36 -16.39 -13.28
C ASP A 189 9.72 -15.95 -12.76
N ASN A 190 9.72 -15.04 -11.79
CA ASN A 190 10.94 -14.55 -11.17
C ASN A 190 10.76 -14.39 -9.67
N GLN A 191 11.29 -15.36 -8.92
CA GLN A 191 11.16 -15.39 -7.47
C GLN A 191 11.83 -14.18 -6.80
N HIS A 192 12.97 -13.69 -7.32
CA HIS A 192 13.68 -12.55 -6.72
C HIS A 192 12.86 -11.28 -6.86
N LEU A 193 12.23 -11.06 -8.03
CA LEU A 193 11.33 -9.92 -8.24
C LEU A 193 10.11 -9.98 -7.30
N ALA A 194 9.53 -11.16 -7.13
CA ALA A 194 8.42 -11.38 -6.22
C ALA A 194 8.82 -11.10 -4.76
N ILE A 195 10.00 -11.56 -4.32
CA ILE A 195 10.51 -11.30 -2.96
C ILE A 195 10.76 -9.79 -2.74
N ILE A 196 11.32 -9.07 -3.73
CA ILE A 196 11.50 -7.61 -3.64
C ILE A 196 10.16 -6.94 -3.37
N GLY A 197 9.13 -7.23 -4.17
CA GLY A 197 7.80 -6.65 -4.00
C GLY A 197 7.18 -6.98 -2.66
N TYR A 198 7.27 -8.23 -2.23
CA TYR A 198 6.76 -8.67 -0.93
C TYR A 198 7.41 -7.93 0.24
N LYS A 199 8.74 -7.88 0.27
CA LYS A 199 9.51 -7.20 1.31
C LYS A 199 9.24 -5.71 1.34
N LEU A 200 9.13 -5.09 0.16
CA LEU A 200 8.79 -3.67 0.03
C LEU A 200 7.38 -3.37 0.58
N GLY A 201 6.41 -4.23 0.29
CA GLY A 201 5.05 -4.08 0.82
C GLY A 201 4.99 -4.22 2.34
N TYR A 202 5.68 -5.22 2.90
CA TYR A 202 5.80 -5.39 4.35
C TYR A 202 6.45 -4.17 5.02
N LEU A 203 7.56 -3.68 4.44
CA LEU A 203 8.26 -2.49 4.93
C LEU A 203 7.35 -1.26 4.94
N PHE A 204 6.58 -1.04 3.89
CA PHE A 204 5.66 0.09 3.83
C PHE A 204 4.56 0.00 4.86
N GLN A 205 4.00 -1.19 5.10
CA GLN A 205 2.99 -1.36 6.15
C GLN A 205 3.58 -1.09 7.52
N LEU A 206 4.75 -1.64 7.83
CA LEU A 206 5.43 -1.40 9.09
C LEU A 206 5.68 0.11 9.33
N LEU A 207 6.17 0.82 8.30
CA LEU A 207 6.42 2.26 8.40
C LEU A 207 5.12 3.08 8.52
N ASN A 208 4.06 2.70 7.78
CA ASN A 208 2.75 3.35 7.89
C ASN A 208 2.15 3.18 9.29
N ASP A 209 2.27 2.00 9.89
CA ASP A 209 1.80 1.73 11.24
C ASP A 209 2.58 2.53 12.31
N CYS A 210 3.81 2.93 11.99
CA CYS A 210 4.64 3.75 12.88
C CYS A 210 4.31 5.26 12.80
N GLU A 211 3.70 5.75 11.70
CA GLU A 211 3.43 7.18 11.50
C GLU A 211 2.68 7.80 12.67
N ALA A 212 1.63 7.14 13.16
CA ALA A 212 0.79 7.65 14.25
C ALA A 212 1.53 7.79 15.58
N TYR A 213 2.56 7.00 15.81
CA TYR A 213 3.30 6.96 17.08
C TYR A 213 4.55 7.84 17.09
N PHE A 214 5.25 7.94 15.96
CA PHE A 214 6.55 8.62 15.89
C PHE A 214 6.53 9.90 15.06
N ASN A 215 5.44 10.18 14.32
CA ASN A 215 5.23 11.41 13.59
C ASN A 215 3.76 11.87 13.60
N PRO A 216 3.22 12.15 14.79
CA PRO A 216 1.80 12.47 14.96
C PRO A 216 1.36 13.71 14.18
N GLU A 217 2.23 14.72 14.04
CA GLU A 217 1.93 15.94 13.26
C GLU A 217 1.66 15.61 11.79
N PHE A 218 2.41 14.66 11.22
CA PHE A 218 2.18 14.20 9.86
C PHE A 218 0.82 13.50 9.75
N THR A 219 0.48 12.62 10.70
CA THR A 219 -0.79 11.91 10.73
C THR A 219 -1.98 12.87 10.78
N VAL A 220 -1.94 13.89 11.66
CA VAL A 220 -2.99 14.93 11.73
C VAL A 220 -3.14 15.68 10.42
N LYS A 221 -2.03 16.05 9.79
CA LYS A 221 -2.05 16.79 8.52
C LYS A 221 -2.69 15.99 7.38
N TYR A 222 -2.47 14.68 7.31
CA TYR A 222 -2.89 13.86 6.18
C TYR A 222 -4.17 13.06 6.42
N LYS A 223 -4.43 12.59 7.66
CA LYS A 223 -5.61 11.79 8.01
C LYS A 223 -6.69 12.59 8.77
N GLY A 224 -6.41 13.82 9.19
CA GLY A 224 -7.36 14.70 9.87
C GLY A 224 -7.60 14.37 11.35
N ASN A 225 -7.23 13.18 11.81
CA ASN A 225 -7.40 12.73 13.19
C ASN A 225 -6.10 12.20 13.78
N TYR A 226 -5.78 12.68 14.97
CA TYR A 226 -4.70 12.15 15.81
C TYR A 226 -5.17 10.84 16.46
N ASN A 227 -4.38 9.78 16.34
CA ASN A 227 -4.58 8.50 17.04
C ASN A 227 -5.78 7.64 16.62
N PHE A 228 -6.19 7.66 15.36
CA PHE A 228 -7.32 6.88 14.91
C PHE A 228 -7.17 5.37 15.19
N ASP A 229 -6.04 4.76 14.84
CA ASP A 229 -5.78 3.33 15.08
C ASP A 229 -5.70 3.01 16.58
N ILE A 230 -5.11 3.91 17.38
CA ILE A 230 -5.01 3.77 18.84
C ILE A 230 -6.40 3.83 19.47
N ASN A 231 -7.25 4.78 19.04
CA ASN A 231 -8.60 4.96 19.59
C ASN A 231 -9.54 3.82 19.22
N LYS A 232 -9.41 3.24 18.01
CA LYS A 232 -10.20 2.08 17.57
C LYS A 232 -9.72 0.75 18.14
N SER A 233 -8.67 0.75 18.98
CA SER A 233 -8.07 -0.48 19.55
C SER A 233 -7.60 -1.47 18.48
N ARG A 234 -7.27 -1.00 17.28
CA ARG A 234 -6.69 -1.84 16.24
C ARG A 234 -5.25 -2.17 16.58
N LYS A 235 -4.93 -3.44 16.54
CA LYS A 235 -3.55 -3.91 16.66
C LYS A 235 -2.87 -3.76 15.32
N ASN A 236 -1.96 -2.80 15.22
CA ASN A 236 -1.05 -2.66 14.10
C ASN A 236 0.35 -3.21 14.45
N LEU A 237 1.27 -3.29 13.48
CA LEU A 237 2.61 -3.86 13.71
C LEU A 237 3.39 -3.14 14.81
N CYS A 238 3.31 -1.82 14.90
CA CYS A 238 4.00 -1.06 15.93
C CYS A 238 3.51 -1.44 17.34
N TYR A 239 2.19 -1.56 17.51
CA TYR A 239 1.59 -2.02 18.77
C TYR A 239 2.00 -3.45 19.11
N VAL A 240 1.98 -4.33 18.13
CA VAL A 240 2.33 -5.76 18.33
C VAL A 240 3.81 -5.93 18.71
N TYR A 241 4.70 -5.12 18.14
CA TYR A 241 6.10 -5.09 18.60
C TYR A 241 6.23 -4.59 20.04
N LEU A 242 5.48 -3.58 20.44
CA LEU A 242 5.44 -3.14 21.84
C LEU A 242 4.94 -4.26 22.75
N GLU A 243 3.88 -4.95 22.36
CA GLU A 243 3.22 -5.98 23.20
C GLU A 243 4.15 -7.13 23.59
N GLN A 244 5.21 -7.41 22.81
CA GLN A 244 6.21 -8.42 23.12
C GLN A 244 7.03 -8.09 24.38
N PHE A 245 7.15 -6.81 24.72
CA PHE A 245 7.94 -6.33 25.87
C PHE A 245 7.07 -6.09 27.12
N LEU A 246 5.74 -6.07 26.98
CA LEU A 246 4.83 -5.71 28.06
C LEU A 246 4.65 -6.85 29.07
N SER A 247 4.69 -6.51 30.36
CA SER A 247 4.19 -7.38 31.43
C SER A 247 2.66 -7.49 31.38
N ASP A 248 2.08 -8.54 31.96
CA ASP A 248 0.62 -8.73 32.02
C ASP A 248 -0.09 -7.54 32.66
N LYS A 249 0.51 -6.94 33.69
CA LYS A 249 0.00 -5.74 34.37
C LYS A 249 -0.06 -4.53 33.44
N GLU A 250 0.91 -4.36 32.55
CA GLU A 250 0.93 -3.27 31.56
C GLU A 250 -0.09 -3.52 30.43
N LYS A 251 -0.22 -4.77 29.97
CA LYS A 251 -1.27 -5.15 29.00
C LYS A 251 -2.65 -4.84 29.55
N MET A 252 -2.94 -5.17 30.80
CA MET A 252 -4.23 -4.84 31.46
C MET A 252 -4.46 -3.33 31.56
N ARG A 253 -3.43 -2.52 31.81
CA ARG A 253 -3.55 -1.05 31.89
C ARG A 253 -3.86 -0.42 30.52
N LEU A 254 -3.33 -0.99 29.43
CA LEU A 254 -3.62 -0.49 28.07
C LEU A 254 -5.07 -0.72 27.63
N GLN A 255 -5.81 -1.62 28.30
CA GLN A 255 -7.22 -1.85 28.05
C GLN A 255 -8.13 -0.74 28.63
N ASN A 256 -7.60 0.14 29.50
CA ASN A 256 -8.32 1.24 30.14
C ASN A 256 -8.25 2.55 29.32
N LYS A 257 -9.17 3.51 29.60
CA LYS A 257 -9.47 4.70 28.77
C LYS A 257 -8.33 5.68 28.44
N ASP A 258 -7.18 5.64 29.13
CA ASP A 258 -6.00 6.51 28.86
C ASP A 258 -4.97 5.84 27.94
N LYS A 259 -5.40 5.30 26.83
CA LYS A 259 -4.57 4.46 25.96
C LYS A 259 -3.40 5.20 25.31
N VAL A 260 -3.58 6.43 24.84
CA VAL A 260 -2.58 7.16 24.02
C VAL A 260 -1.34 7.52 24.83
N THR A 261 -1.47 8.23 25.92
CA THR A 261 -0.35 8.64 26.78
C THR A 261 0.42 7.44 27.34
N ASN A 262 -0.30 6.35 27.62
CA ASN A 262 0.33 5.13 28.11
C ASN A 262 1.15 4.41 27.02
N ILE A 263 0.68 4.37 25.76
CA ILE A 263 1.40 3.72 24.65
C ILE A 263 2.71 4.45 24.35
N GLU A 264 2.71 5.77 24.20
CA GLU A 264 3.91 6.56 23.92
C GLU A 264 4.97 6.36 25.01
N ASN A 265 4.57 6.40 26.28
CA ASN A 265 5.47 6.15 27.41
C ASN A 265 6.08 4.74 27.36
N LEU A 266 5.27 3.72 26.99
CA LEU A 266 5.74 2.34 26.90
C LEU A 266 6.65 2.12 25.69
N LEU A 267 6.34 2.73 24.53
CA LEU A 267 7.22 2.70 23.34
C LEU A 267 8.61 3.25 23.67
N ASN A 268 8.67 4.36 24.43
CA ASN A 268 9.91 4.96 24.89
C ASN A 268 10.61 4.10 25.94
N LYS A 269 9.88 3.61 26.96
CA LYS A 269 10.42 2.74 28.03
C LYS A 269 11.11 1.51 27.47
N TYR A 270 10.51 0.85 26.50
CA TYR A 270 11.03 -0.37 25.90
C TYR A 270 11.88 -0.15 24.66
N ASN A 271 12.12 1.12 24.30
CA ASN A 271 12.91 1.50 23.11
C ASN A 271 12.47 0.80 21.83
N VAL A 272 11.16 0.69 21.63
CA VAL A 272 10.55 -0.04 20.49
C VAL A 272 10.99 0.56 19.16
N LEU A 273 11.22 1.88 19.09
CA LEU A 273 11.74 2.55 17.90
C LEU A 273 13.10 1.96 17.45
N LYS A 274 13.99 1.64 18.38
CA LYS A 274 15.28 1.02 18.05
C LYS A 274 15.09 -0.37 17.46
N TYR A 275 14.15 -1.15 18.02
CA TYR A 275 13.81 -2.47 17.50
C TYR A 275 13.27 -2.37 16.06
N ILE A 276 12.32 -1.47 15.82
CA ILE A 276 11.75 -1.22 14.49
C ILE A 276 12.83 -0.76 13.49
N LYS A 277 13.74 0.15 13.88
CA LYS A 277 14.86 0.57 13.03
C LYS A 277 15.75 -0.60 12.61
N ASN A 278 16.01 -1.53 13.51
CA ASN A 278 16.78 -2.74 13.18
C ASN A 278 16.04 -3.64 12.19
N GLU A 279 14.73 -3.85 12.39
CA GLU A 279 13.89 -4.65 11.50
C GLU A 279 13.85 -4.02 10.10
N VAL A 280 13.62 -2.71 10.01
CA VAL A 280 13.68 -1.95 8.75
C VAL A 280 15.02 -2.16 8.04
N SER A 281 16.14 -2.05 8.77
CA SER A 281 17.48 -2.22 8.19
C SER A 281 17.71 -3.64 7.65
N LEU A 282 17.22 -4.67 8.35
CA LEU A 282 17.31 -6.06 7.88
C LEU A 282 16.51 -6.27 6.59
N ILE A 283 15.32 -5.70 6.51
CA ILE A 283 14.48 -5.78 5.30
C ILE A 283 15.16 -5.04 4.12
N GLU A 284 15.73 -3.86 4.35
CA GLU A 284 16.48 -3.10 3.34
C GLU A 284 17.66 -3.93 2.78
N VAL A 285 18.41 -4.61 3.66
CA VAL A 285 19.52 -5.51 3.27
C VAL A 285 19.01 -6.69 2.42
N ASP A 286 17.90 -7.28 2.81
CA ASP A 286 17.30 -8.38 2.04
C ASP A 286 16.84 -7.94 0.66
N ILE A 287 16.16 -6.78 0.55
CA ILE A 287 15.75 -6.21 -0.74
C ILE A 287 16.98 -5.99 -1.62
N LYS A 288 18.05 -5.38 -1.06
CA LYS A 288 19.28 -5.12 -1.78
C LYS A 288 19.91 -6.41 -2.33
N LYS A 289 19.99 -7.47 -1.53
CA LYS A 289 20.50 -8.79 -1.96
C LYS A 289 19.70 -9.35 -3.15
N GLN A 290 18.36 -9.22 -3.13
CA GLN A 290 17.54 -9.69 -4.25
C GLN A 290 17.78 -8.84 -5.52
N CYS A 291 17.92 -7.52 -5.36
CA CYS A 291 18.26 -6.63 -6.47
C CYS A 291 19.61 -6.97 -7.09
N GLU A 292 20.66 -7.24 -6.29
CA GLU A 292 21.99 -7.65 -6.75
C GLU A 292 21.97 -8.96 -7.57
N VAL A 293 21.05 -9.87 -7.26
CA VAL A 293 20.86 -11.10 -8.05
C VAL A 293 20.23 -10.78 -9.41
N LEU A 294 19.22 -9.89 -9.45
CA LEU A 294 18.57 -9.48 -10.70
C LEU A 294 19.48 -8.64 -11.59
N GLU A 295 20.34 -7.79 -11.04
CA GLU A 295 21.30 -6.96 -11.80
C GLU A 295 22.24 -7.75 -12.70
N LYS A 296 22.47 -9.03 -12.41
CA LYS A 296 23.31 -9.89 -13.25
C LYS A 296 22.72 -10.13 -14.64
N ASN A 297 21.41 -9.99 -14.78
CA ASN A 297 20.70 -10.31 -16.03
C ASN A 297 19.81 -9.17 -16.55
N HIS A 298 19.58 -8.11 -15.74
CA HIS A 298 18.63 -7.03 -16.05
C HIS A 298 19.17 -5.68 -15.59
N SER A 299 18.81 -4.61 -16.32
CA SER A 299 19.11 -3.25 -15.86
C SER A 299 18.19 -2.89 -14.69
N MET A 300 18.78 -2.73 -13.50
CA MET A 300 18.05 -2.44 -12.25
C MET A 300 18.14 -0.97 -11.83
N GLU A 301 18.86 -0.12 -12.55
CA GLU A 301 19.19 1.24 -12.12
C GLU A 301 17.95 2.05 -11.71
N ARG A 302 16.94 2.11 -12.59
CA ARG A 302 15.73 2.89 -12.33
C ARG A 302 14.84 2.28 -11.25
N LEU A 303 14.69 0.96 -11.21
CA LEU A 303 13.94 0.28 -10.14
C LEU A 303 14.64 0.46 -8.80
N ASN A 304 15.95 0.33 -8.70
CA ASN A 304 16.73 0.55 -7.48
C ASN A 304 16.58 1.99 -6.99
N TYR A 305 16.67 2.97 -7.89
CA TYR A 305 16.42 4.37 -7.56
C TYR A 305 15.01 4.58 -6.99
N PHE A 306 13.99 4.01 -7.64
CA PHE A 306 12.60 4.13 -7.21
C PHE A 306 12.36 3.47 -5.86
N ILE A 307 12.89 2.26 -5.63
CA ILE A 307 12.80 1.54 -4.35
C ILE A 307 13.47 2.37 -3.25
N GLY A 308 14.70 2.79 -3.45
CA GLY A 308 15.47 3.57 -2.45
C GLY A 308 14.79 4.89 -2.09
N TYR A 309 14.27 5.61 -3.11
CA TYR A 309 13.48 6.82 -2.89
C TYR A 309 12.22 6.54 -2.08
N SER A 310 11.47 5.50 -2.44
CA SER A 310 10.19 5.16 -1.81
C SER A 310 10.38 4.75 -0.34
N ILE A 311 11.42 3.99 -0.05
CA ILE A 311 11.79 3.62 1.34
C ILE A 311 12.17 4.88 2.13
N LYS A 312 13.00 5.76 1.56
CA LYS A 312 13.39 7.01 2.22
C LYS A 312 12.17 7.87 2.53
N LEU A 313 11.25 8.02 1.58
CA LEU A 313 10.00 8.77 1.79
C LEU A 313 9.16 8.17 2.90
N ALA A 314 8.97 6.85 2.91
CA ALA A 314 8.21 6.16 3.95
C ALA A 314 8.85 6.30 5.34
N LYS A 315 10.19 6.22 5.44
CA LYS A 315 10.93 6.45 6.69
C LYS A 315 10.76 7.88 7.21
N VAL A 316 10.81 8.89 6.31
CA VAL A 316 10.57 10.30 6.69
C VAL A 316 9.16 10.49 7.24
N ARG A 317 8.16 9.91 6.58
CA ARG A 317 6.76 9.96 7.02
C ARG A 317 6.57 9.30 8.38
N ALA A 318 7.17 8.16 8.59
CA ALA A 318 7.12 7.41 9.85
C ALA A 318 7.94 8.05 11.00
N GLY A 319 8.73 9.10 10.74
CA GLY A 319 9.64 9.67 11.73
C GLY A 319 10.83 8.74 12.09
N ILE A 320 11.20 7.85 11.18
CA ILE A 320 12.25 6.84 11.33
C ILE A 320 13.45 7.24 10.46
N TYR A 321 14.47 7.85 11.09
CA TYR A 321 15.71 8.31 10.43
C TYR A 321 16.90 7.44 10.81
#